data_1d61c1d8b15d8a0f12bfcc3e08409b73
#
_entry.id   1d61c1d8b15d8a0f12bfcc3e08409b73
#
_cell.length_a   1.000
_cell.length_b   1.000
_cell.length_c   1.000
_cell.angle_alpha   90.00
_cell.angle_beta   90.00
_cell.angle_gamma   90.00
#
_symmetry.space_group_name_H-M   'P 1'
#
loop_
_entity.id
_entity.type
_entity.pdbx_description
1 polymer ?
#
loop_
_entity_poly.entity_id
_entity_poly.type
_entity_poly.pdbx_seq_one_letter_code
_entity_poly.pdbx_strand_id
1 'polypeptide(L)'
;MTDEERTEQRKALLADCKKYNHIDYEDDEDIIELMIDVSIEEMVELIPNFDADNLSKRQHLLLLISVKDLYDNREMYGKDRKTMQTAVSSMLLKEIYGGRA
;
A
#
# COMPACT_ATOMS: atom_id res chain seq x y z
N MET A 1 19.65 -5.32 -3.87
CA MET A 1 18.98 -5.83 -2.64
C MET A 1 18.81 -7.33 -2.71
N THR A 2 19.18 -8.04 -1.64
CA THR A 2 19.06 -9.48 -1.57
C THR A 2 17.62 -9.89 -1.26
N ASP A 3 17.30 -11.17 -1.47
CA ASP A 3 15.97 -11.69 -1.14
C ASP A 3 15.68 -11.60 0.36
N GLU A 4 16.70 -11.77 1.20
CA GLU A 4 16.55 -11.63 2.64
C GLU A 4 16.20 -10.19 3.03
N GLU A 5 16.87 -9.22 2.41
CA GLU A 5 16.59 -7.81 2.67
C GLU A 5 15.19 -7.42 2.24
N ARG A 6 14.74 -7.96 1.10
CA ARG A 6 13.36 -7.72 0.63
C ARG A 6 12.35 -8.32 1.59
N THR A 7 12.62 -9.52 2.09
CA THR A 7 11.73 -10.19 3.05
C THR A 7 11.63 -9.37 4.33
N GLU A 8 12.76 -8.87 4.84
CA GLU A 8 12.77 -8.05 6.05
C GLU A 8 12.04 -6.72 5.82
N GLN A 9 12.24 -6.12 4.65
CA GLN A 9 11.56 -4.88 4.30
C GLN A 9 10.04 -5.08 4.24
N ARG A 10 9.58 -6.20 3.67
CA ARG A 10 8.16 -6.52 3.61
C ARG A 10 7.57 -6.74 4.98
N LYS A 11 8.29 -7.41 5.87
CA LYS A 11 7.86 -7.59 7.25
C LYS A 11 7.73 -6.26 7.97
N ALA A 12 8.68 -5.36 7.73
CA ALA A 12 8.63 -4.02 8.31
C ALA A 12 7.43 -3.23 7.79
N LEU A 13 7.15 -3.32 6.48
CA LEU A 13 5.98 -2.66 5.89
C LEU A 13 4.68 -3.21 6.46
N LEU A 14 4.59 -4.53 6.61
CA LEU A 14 3.42 -5.17 7.20
C LEU A 14 3.21 -4.68 8.64
N ALA A 15 4.28 -4.64 9.42
CA ALA A 15 4.22 -4.17 10.80
C ALA A 15 3.76 -2.71 10.87
N ASP A 16 4.30 -1.86 9.99
CA ASP A 16 3.93 -0.45 9.93
C ASP A 16 2.47 -0.26 9.55
N CYS A 17 1.97 -1.05 8.58
CA CYS A 17 0.57 -0.99 8.17
C CYS A 17 -0.35 -1.43 9.30
N LYS A 18 0.00 -2.48 10.02
CA LYS A 18 -0.79 -2.95 11.16
C LYS A 18 -0.84 -1.89 12.26
N LYS A 19 0.31 -1.28 12.54
CA LYS A 19 0.39 -0.22 13.55
C LYS A 19 -0.41 1.01 13.14
N TYR A 20 -0.30 1.43 11.90
CA TYR A 20 -0.99 2.60 11.37
C TYR A 20 -2.52 2.41 11.43
N ASN A 21 -2.98 1.17 11.20
CA ASN A 21 -4.40 0.84 11.21
C ASN A 21 -4.90 0.32 12.56
N HIS A 22 -4.04 0.26 13.57
CA HIS A 22 -4.38 -0.25 14.89
C HIS A 22 -4.87 -1.70 14.85
N ILE A 23 -4.20 -2.53 14.06
CA ILE A 23 -4.54 -3.94 13.91
C ILE A 23 -3.63 -4.77 14.79
N ASP A 24 -4.21 -5.50 15.74
CA ASP A 24 -3.44 -6.29 16.70
C ASP A 24 -3.42 -7.79 16.43
N TYR A 25 -4.30 -8.27 15.55
CA TYR A 25 -4.41 -9.72 15.29
C TYR A 25 -3.83 -10.09 13.93
N GLU A 26 -3.45 -11.37 13.85
CA GLU A 26 -2.77 -11.89 12.65
C GLU A 26 -3.72 -12.37 11.56
N ASP A 27 -5.00 -12.49 11.86
CA ASP A 27 -5.98 -13.05 10.93
C ASP A 27 -6.09 -12.27 9.62
N ASP A 28 -5.77 -10.98 9.64
CA ASP A 28 -5.89 -10.11 8.46
C ASP A 28 -4.57 -9.91 7.72
N GLU A 29 -3.48 -10.59 8.11
CA GLU A 29 -2.18 -10.38 7.48
C GLU A 29 -2.18 -10.67 6.00
N ASP A 30 -2.88 -11.73 5.57
CA ASP A 30 -2.94 -12.09 4.16
C ASP A 30 -3.58 -10.99 3.32
N ILE A 31 -4.68 -10.42 3.80
CA ILE A 31 -5.35 -9.36 3.06
C ILE A 31 -4.54 -8.07 3.10
N ILE A 32 -3.88 -7.78 4.21
CA ILE A 32 -3.01 -6.60 4.30
C ILE A 32 -1.83 -6.73 3.35
N GLU A 33 -1.23 -7.91 3.24
CA GLU A 33 -0.16 -8.16 2.28
C GLU A 33 -0.63 -7.96 0.84
N LEU A 34 -1.83 -8.41 0.51
CA LEU A 34 -2.42 -8.17 -0.79
C LEU A 34 -2.61 -6.67 -1.04
N MET A 35 -3.09 -5.94 -0.04
CA MET A 35 -3.26 -4.49 -0.14
C MET A 35 -1.94 -3.76 -0.36
N ILE A 36 -0.87 -4.22 0.30
CA ILE A 36 0.47 -3.68 0.11
C ILE A 36 0.93 -3.93 -1.33
N ASP A 37 0.75 -5.16 -1.83
CA ASP A 37 1.14 -5.50 -3.19
C ASP A 37 0.41 -4.66 -4.23
N VAL A 38 -0.89 -4.52 -4.08
CA VAL A 38 -1.71 -3.71 -4.99
C VAL A 38 -1.25 -2.25 -4.96
N SER A 39 -1.00 -1.72 -3.77
CA SER A 39 -0.56 -0.33 -3.62
C SER A 39 0.79 -0.09 -4.30
N ILE A 40 1.73 -1.02 -4.12
CA ILE A 40 3.05 -0.91 -4.75
C ILE A 40 2.92 -0.99 -6.27
N GLU A 41 2.10 -1.92 -6.80
CA GLU A 41 1.89 -2.06 -8.23
C GLU A 41 1.37 -0.76 -8.85
N GLU A 42 0.40 -0.12 -8.20
CA GLU A 42 -0.14 1.13 -8.71
C GLU A 42 0.85 2.28 -8.58
N MET A 43 1.67 2.29 -7.54
CA MET A 43 2.72 3.29 -7.40
C MET A 43 3.77 3.15 -8.50
N VAL A 44 4.11 1.92 -8.87
CA VAL A 44 5.03 1.66 -9.99
C VAL A 44 4.47 2.23 -11.30
N GLU A 45 3.16 2.07 -11.50
CA GLU A 45 2.50 2.58 -12.72
C GLU A 45 2.44 4.11 -12.77
N LEU A 46 2.18 4.74 -11.64
CA LEU A 46 1.84 6.16 -11.62
C LEU A 46 2.98 7.10 -11.24
N ILE A 47 4.01 6.59 -10.58
CA ILE A 47 5.12 7.42 -10.10
C ILE A 47 6.36 7.15 -10.97
N PRO A 48 6.84 8.15 -11.73
CA PRO A 48 8.04 7.96 -12.54
C PRO A 48 9.26 7.62 -11.67
N ASN A 49 10.08 6.69 -12.15
CA ASN A 49 11.31 6.29 -11.46
C ASN A 49 11.09 5.74 -10.06
N PHE A 50 9.91 5.20 -9.80
CA PHE A 50 9.60 4.62 -8.51
C PHE A 50 10.46 3.38 -8.24
N ASP A 51 11.09 3.34 -7.05
CA ASP A 51 11.90 2.20 -6.62
C ASP A 51 11.24 1.58 -5.39
N ALA A 52 10.63 0.41 -5.56
CA ALA A 52 9.95 -0.30 -4.48
C ALA A 52 10.89 -0.74 -3.37
N ASP A 53 12.19 -0.83 -3.68
CA ASP A 53 13.20 -1.24 -2.70
C ASP A 53 13.75 -0.06 -1.90
N ASN A 54 13.41 1.17 -2.29
CA ASN A 54 13.95 2.37 -1.64
C ASN A 54 12.91 3.49 -1.67
N LEU A 55 11.89 3.35 -0.83
CA LEU A 55 10.80 4.32 -0.76
C LEU A 55 11.27 5.62 -0.10
N SER A 56 10.88 6.76 -0.68
CA SER A 56 11.02 8.03 0.00
C SER A 56 10.04 8.08 1.18
N LYS A 57 10.23 9.02 2.08
CA LYS A 57 9.32 9.18 3.22
C LYS A 57 7.89 9.46 2.76
N ARG A 58 7.74 10.28 1.72
CA ARG A 58 6.44 10.57 1.15
C ARG A 58 5.79 9.33 0.54
N GLN A 59 6.58 8.55 -0.19
CA GLN A 59 6.09 7.31 -0.79
C GLN A 59 5.68 6.30 0.27
N HIS A 60 6.47 6.19 1.34
CA HIS A 60 6.13 5.33 2.45
C HIS A 60 4.79 5.73 3.06
N LEU A 61 4.58 7.02 3.28
CA LEU A 61 3.32 7.53 3.81
C LEU A 61 2.16 7.27 2.87
N LEU A 62 2.36 7.48 1.56
CA LEU A 62 1.33 7.19 0.56
C LEU A 62 0.93 5.72 0.60
N LEU A 63 1.91 4.83 0.76
CA LEU A 63 1.64 3.41 0.88
C LEU A 63 0.76 3.10 2.10
N LEU A 64 1.10 3.68 3.25
CA LEU A 64 0.32 3.48 4.47
C LEU A 64 -1.11 4.00 4.31
N ILE A 65 -1.27 5.16 3.69
CA ILE A 65 -2.59 5.75 3.45
C ILE A 65 -3.40 4.86 2.50
N SER A 66 -2.78 4.35 1.44
CA SER A 66 -3.43 3.46 0.50
C SER A 66 -3.97 2.21 1.18
N VAL A 67 -3.12 1.57 1.96
CA VAL A 67 -3.49 0.35 2.67
C VAL A 67 -4.60 0.63 3.69
N LYS A 68 -4.51 1.77 4.39
CA LYS A 68 -5.54 2.15 5.34
C LYS A 68 -6.89 2.34 4.65
N ASP A 69 -6.91 3.02 3.52
CA ASP A 69 -8.14 3.22 2.76
C ASP A 69 -8.74 1.88 2.32
N LEU A 70 -7.91 1.00 1.79
CA LEU A 70 -8.36 -0.33 1.37
C LEU A 70 -8.87 -1.14 2.56
N TYR A 71 -8.17 -1.07 3.69
CA TYR A 71 -8.55 -1.84 4.87
C TYR A 71 -9.85 -1.34 5.49
N ASP A 72 -10.02 -0.03 5.56
CA ASP A 72 -11.24 0.56 6.12
C ASP A 72 -12.47 0.24 5.26
N ASN A 73 -12.27 0.02 3.98
CA ASN A 73 -13.34 -0.30 3.03
C ASN A 73 -13.28 -1.75 2.54
N ARG A 74 -12.64 -2.62 3.31
CA ARG A 74 -12.41 -4.00 2.88
C ARG A 74 -13.68 -4.80 2.61
N GLU A 75 -14.77 -4.42 3.22
CA GLU A 75 -16.06 -5.09 2.97
C GLU A 75 -16.54 -4.83 1.54
N MET A 76 -16.22 -3.66 0.98
CA MET A 76 -16.55 -3.33 -0.41
C MET A 76 -15.67 -4.05 -1.40
N TYR A 77 -14.39 -4.17 -1.07
CA TYR A 77 -13.41 -4.70 -2.02
C TYR A 77 -13.23 -6.21 -1.89
N GLY A 78 -13.39 -6.74 -0.70
CA GLY A 78 -13.09 -8.13 -0.41
C GLY A 78 -11.64 -8.41 -0.76
N LYS A 79 -11.43 -9.45 -1.58
CA LYS A 79 -10.10 -9.78 -2.10
C LYS A 79 -10.03 -9.54 -3.60
N ASP A 80 -10.89 -8.69 -4.13
CA ASP A 80 -10.92 -8.37 -5.55
C ASP A 80 -9.79 -7.40 -5.89
N ARG A 81 -8.74 -7.94 -6.47
CA ARG A 81 -7.54 -7.19 -6.81
C ARG A 81 -7.84 -6.03 -7.77
N LYS A 82 -8.70 -6.27 -8.75
CA LYS A 82 -9.04 -5.24 -9.75
C LYS A 82 -9.75 -4.05 -9.11
N THR A 83 -10.67 -4.31 -8.21
CA THR A 83 -11.38 -3.25 -7.50
C THR A 83 -10.43 -2.46 -6.62
N MET A 84 -9.50 -3.15 -5.93
CA MET A 84 -8.47 -2.50 -5.14
C MET A 84 -7.55 -1.64 -6.00
N GLN A 85 -7.15 -2.15 -7.17
CA GLN A 85 -6.29 -1.41 -8.09
C GLN A 85 -6.94 -0.10 -8.52
N THR A 86 -8.22 -0.14 -8.85
CA THR A 86 -8.96 1.06 -9.24
C THR A 86 -9.02 2.07 -8.10
N ALA A 87 -9.30 1.61 -6.90
CA ALA A 87 -9.38 2.47 -5.72
C ALA A 87 -8.03 3.14 -5.43
N VAL A 88 -6.95 2.37 -5.44
CA VAL A 88 -5.61 2.90 -5.18
C VAL A 88 -5.20 3.88 -6.29
N SER A 89 -5.46 3.53 -7.54
CA SER A 89 -5.14 4.40 -8.66
C SER A 89 -5.83 5.75 -8.52
N SER A 90 -7.11 5.76 -8.19
CA SER A 90 -7.87 7.00 -7.99
C SER A 90 -7.29 7.83 -6.85
N MET A 91 -6.95 7.19 -5.75
CA MET A 91 -6.38 7.88 -4.60
C MET A 91 -5.00 8.47 -4.93
N LEU A 92 -4.14 7.71 -5.58
CA LEU A 92 -2.80 8.18 -5.94
C LEU A 92 -2.85 9.34 -6.91
N LEU A 93 -3.73 9.29 -7.91
CA LEU A 93 -3.90 10.40 -8.85
C LEU A 93 -4.36 11.66 -8.13
N LYS A 94 -5.24 11.52 -7.16
CA LYS A 94 -5.71 12.63 -6.36
C LYS A 94 -4.56 13.25 -5.56
N GLU A 95 -3.73 12.44 -4.95
CA GLU A 95 -2.59 12.91 -4.16
C GLU A 95 -1.49 13.53 -5.03
N ILE A 96 -1.26 12.97 -6.21
CA ILE A 96 -0.19 13.44 -7.10
C ILE A 96 -0.61 14.72 -7.83
N TYR A 97 -1.85 14.81 -8.28
CA TYR A 97 -2.31 15.91 -9.14
C TYR A 97 -3.38 16.80 -8.50
N GLY A 98 -4.26 16.21 -7.72
CA GLY A 98 -5.40 16.92 -7.16
C GLY A 98 -5.12 17.74 -5.91
N GLY A 99 -4.05 17.47 -5.23
CA GLY A 99 -3.68 18.16 -4.00
C GLY A 99 -3.16 19.57 -4.22
N ARG A 100 -3.26 20.04 -5.43
CA ARG A 100 -2.74 21.34 -5.81
C ARG A 100 -3.80 22.35 -6.05
N ALA A 101 -4.84 22.19 -5.49
CA ALA A 101 -5.95 23.13 -5.71
C ALA A 101 -5.51 24.56 -5.62
#